data_eab4c9616bdb6d0d552cd83e3c0bc4dc
#
_entry.id   eab4c9616bdb6d0d552cd83e3c0bc4dc
#
_cell.length_a   1.000
_cell.length_b   1.000
_cell.length_c   1.000
_cell.angle_alpha   90.00
_cell.angle_beta   90.00
_cell.angle_gamma   90.00
#
_symmetry.space_group_name_H-M   'P 1'
#
loop_
_entity.id
_entity.type
_entity.pdbx_description
1 polymer ?
#
loop_
_entity_poly.entity_id
_entity_poly.type
_entity_poly.pdbx_seq_one_letter_code
_entity_poly.pdbx_strand_id
1 'polypeptide(L)'
;MTKKTTINKIVSSKAFWIIISLLASFLLWTYIMSTEETTIEMTFSNVKVVYQGADDLRATRGLIVTGADADTVSVRLKGTRRVLGNLSSADLSAVIDVSGISQAREMQVSYSLQYPTNVDKSSITVLSKSPETISFSVVQEANKTLEVKGVFTGSVKDGYTAEPIQVDPSSITLYGPQEELDAVDSICVYVTRTDLDKSIAPTNCPYVLLDKDGNKLTPKAVSYTHLRAHETGAYL
;
A
#
# COMPACT_ATOMS: atom_id res chain seq x y z
N MET A 1 -17.59 -30.82 -72.05
CA MET A 1 -16.52 -31.71 -71.55
C MET A 1 -15.13 -31.04 -71.41
N THR A 2 -15.01 -29.70 -71.35
CA THR A 2 -13.73 -28.97 -71.49
C THR A 2 -13.11 -28.47 -70.15
N LYS A 3 -13.82 -28.56 -69.02
CA LYS A 3 -13.26 -28.10 -67.72
C LYS A 3 -12.32 -29.09 -67.01
N LYS A 4 -12.50 -30.41 -67.25
CA LYS A 4 -11.65 -31.44 -66.57
C LYS A 4 -10.20 -31.49 -67.08
N THR A 5 -10.02 -31.21 -68.40
CA THR A 5 -8.70 -31.26 -69.05
C THR A 5 -7.76 -30.12 -68.62
N THR A 6 -8.30 -28.95 -68.32
CA THR A 6 -7.51 -27.75 -67.89
C THR A 6 -7.00 -27.89 -66.46
N ILE A 7 -7.80 -28.47 -65.56
CA ILE A 7 -7.40 -28.71 -64.18
C ILE A 7 -6.24 -29.73 -64.11
N ASN A 8 -6.32 -30.81 -64.84
CA ASN A 8 -5.27 -31.84 -64.90
C ASN A 8 -3.92 -31.28 -65.42
N LYS A 9 -3.95 -30.32 -66.34
CA LYS A 9 -2.74 -29.67 -66.90
C LYS A 9 -2.08 -28.69 -65.91
N ILE A 10 -2.87 -28.06 -65.05
CA ILE A 10 -2.39 -27.17 -64.01
C ILE A 10 -1.77 -27.99 -62.86
N VAL A 11 -2.42 -29.06 -62.42
CA VAL A 11 -1.96 -29.95 -61.34
C VAL A 11 -0.71 -30.75 -61.74
N SER A 12 -0.48 -31.01 -63.02
CA SER A 12 0.75 -31.68 -63.52
C SER A 12 1.94 -30.72 -63.69
N SER A 13 1.73 -29.43 -63.57
CA SER A 13 2.81 -28.39 -63.68
C SER A 13 3.69 -28.34 -62.42
N LYS A 14 5.01 -28.43 -62.62
CA LYS A 14 6.00 -28.25 -61.53
C LYS A 14 5.84 -26.85 -60.84
N ALA A 15 5.50 -25.83 -61.61
CA ALA A 15 5.26 -24.49 -61.10
C ALA A 15 4.07 -24.42 -60.12
N PHE A 16 2.99 -25.18 -60.39
CA PHE A 16 1.84 -25.28 -59.51
C PHE A 16 2.21 -25.84 -58.10
N TRP A 17 3.01 -26.89 -58.07
CA TRP A 17 3.46 -27.49 -56.82
C TRP A 17 4.41 -26.59 -56.04
N ILE A 18 5.26 -25.80 -56.72
CA ILE A 18 6.14 -24.80 -56.09
C ILE A 18 5.29 -23.68 -55.44
N ILE A 19 4.27 -23.19 -56.15
CA ILE A 19 3.39 -22.13 -55.61
C ILE A 19 2.58 -22.67 -54.41
N ILE A 20 2.03 -23.87 -54.48
CA ILE A 20 1.30 -24.49 -53.35
C ILE A 20 2.22 -24.69 -52.15
N SER A 21 3.44 -25.20 -52.38
CA SER A 21 4.42 -25.37 -51.30
C SER A 21 4.75 -24.06 -50.60
N LEU A 22 4.96 -23.00 -51.37
CA LEU A 22 5.26 -21.67 -50.88
C LEU A 22 4.07 -21.09 -50.09
N LEU A 23 2.85 -21.28 -50.61
CA LEU A 23 1.62 -20.84 -49.93
C LEU A 23 1.37 -21.62 -48.62
N ALA A 24 1.58 -22.93 -48.63
CA ALA A 24 1.48 -23.78 -47.47
C ALA A 24 2.52 -23.40 -46.39
N SER A 25 3.76 -23.15 -46.82
CA SER A 25 4.82 -22.66 -45.93
C SER A 25 4.48 -21.31 -45.32
N PHE A 26 3.94 -20.39 -46.12
CA PHE A 26 3.51 -19.07 -45.63
C PHE A 26 2.36 -19.15 -44.64
N LEU A 27 1.36 -20.02 -44.93
CA LEU A 27 0.25 -20.25 -44.00
C LEU A 27 0.72 -20.90 -42.70
N LEU A 28 1.63 -21.87 -42.77
CA LEU A 28 2.22 -22.51 -41.61
C LEU A 28 3.02 -21.52 -40.80
N TRP A 29 3.83 -20.68 -41.45
CA TRP A 29 4.58 -19.60 -40.78
C TRP A 29 3.66 -18.61 -40.08
N THR A 30 2.60 -18.14 -40.76
CA THR A 30 1.59 -17.24 -40.18
C THR A 30 0.89 -17.87 -38.99
N TYR A 31 0.53 -19.18 -39.10
CA TYR A 31 -0.08 -19.94 -38.02
C TYR A 31 0.83 -20.01 -36.80
N ILE A 32 2.12 -20.36 -36.97
CA ILE A 32 3.08 -20.44 -35.89
C ILE A 32 3.27 -19.05 -35.25
N MET A 33 3.47 -18.00 -36.06
CA MET A 33 3.61 -16.63 -35.57
C MET A 33 2.39 -16.09 -34.81
N SER A 34 1.18 -16.54 -35.20
CA SER A 34 -0.05 -16.13 -34.50
C SER A 34 -0.27 -16.91 -33.20
N THR A 35 0.38 -18.06 -33.04
CA THR A 35 0.23 -18.92 -31.86
C THR A 35 1.33 -18.67 -30.80
N GLU A 36 2.47 -18.11 -31.23
CA GLU A 36 3.54 -17.71 -30.29
C GLU A 36 3.17 -16.42 -29.57
N GLU A 37 2.65 -16.54 -28.35
CA GLU A 37 2.50 -15.39 -27.44
C GLU A 37 3.88 -14.88 -27.02
N THR A 38 4.24 -13.69 -27.51
CA THR A 38 5.50 -13.04 -27.15
C THR A 38 5.56 -12.79 -25.66
N THR A 39 6.37 -13.57 -24.94
CA THR A 39 6.63 -13.33 -23.52
C THR A 39 7.64 -12.20 -23.32
N ILE A 40 7.36 -11.33 -22.39
CA ILE A 40 8.24 -10.22 -21.98
C ILE A 40 8.55 -10.31 -20.49
N GLU A 41 9.61 -9.65 -20.10
CA GLU A 41 9.96 -9.47 -18.69
C GLU A 41 9.72 -8.02 -18.29
N MET A 42 9.07 -7.81 -17.15
CA MET A 42 8.84 -6.49 -16.57
C MET A 42 9.16 -6.49 -15.09
N THR A 43 9.71 -5.37 -14.62
CA THR A 43 9.96 -5.13 -13.20
C THR A 43 8.91 -4.17 -12.66
N PHE A 44 8.23 -4.59 -11.60
CA PHE A 44 7.26 -3.79 -10.87
C PHE A 44 7.88 -3.37 -9.54
N SER A 45 8.11 -2.08 -9.38
CA SER A 45 8.65 -1.48 -8.16
C SER A 45 7.54 -0.88 -7.31
N ASN A 46 7.79 -0.71 -6.02
CA ASN A 46 6.82 -0.14 -5.06
C ASN A 46 5.52 -0.96 -4.94
N VAL A 47 5.60 -2.28 -5.05
CA VAL A 47 4.49 -3.18 -4.76
C VAL A 47 4.28 -3.19 -3.25
N LYS A 48 3.07 -2.85 -2.78
CA LYS A 48 2.75 -2.74 -1.35
C LYS A 48 2.78 -4.09 -0.65
N VAL A 49 3.31 -4.10 0.57
CA VAL A 49 3.23 -5.24 1.49
C VAL A 49 1.91 -5.17 2.25
N VAL A 50 1.21 -6.29 2.33
CA VAL A 50 -0.07 -6.43 3.03
C VAL A 50 0.01 -7.61 3.98
N TYR A 51 -0.30 -7.37 5.24
CA TYR A 51 -0.36 -8.40 6.28
C TYR A 51 -1.79 -8.92 6.38
N GLN A 52 -2.03 -10.08 5.76
CA GLN A 52 -3.34 -10.72 5.77
C GLN A 52 -3.63 -11.33 7.15
N GLY A 53 -4.81 -11.03 7.71
CA GLY A 53 -5.19 -11.51 9.05
C GLY A 53 -4.65 -10.65 10.20
N ALA A 54 -4.05 -9.47 9.94
CA ALA A 54 -3.54 -8.58 10.98
C ALA A 54 -4.65 -8.04 11.89
N ASP A 55 -5.83 -7.73 11.33
CA ASP A 55 -6.99 -7.26 12.11
C ASP A 55 -7.53 -8.35 13.03
N ASP A 56 -7.61 -9.59 12.54
CA ASP A 56 -8.02 -10.74 13.33
C ASP A 56 -7.00 -11.07 14.42
N LEU A 57 -5.70 -10.98 14.10
CA LEU A 57 -4.61 -11.17 15.05
C LEU A 57 -4.71 -10.18 16.20
N ARG A 58 -4.96 -8.90 15.87
CA ARG A 58 -5.17 -7.83 16.84
C ARG A 58 -6.42 -8.07 17.69
N ALA A 59 -7.56 -8.34 17.05
CA ALA A 59 -8.85 -8.49 17.74
C ALA A 59 -8.91 -9.72 18.67
N THR A 60 -8.30 -10.84 18.25
CA THR A 60 -8.42 -12.12 18.99
C THR A 60 -7.28 -12.36 19.98
N ARG A 61 -6.08 -11.82 19.72
CA ARG A 61 -4.87 -12.09 20.49
C ARG A 61 -4.19 -10.85 21.04
N GLY A 62 -4.65 -9.65 20.66
CA GLY A 62 -4.03 -8.39 21.05
C GLY A 62 -2.59 -8.27 20.53
N LEU A 63 -2.29 -8.90 19.40
CA LEU A 63 -0.98 -8.86 18.78
C LEU A 63 -1.01 -7.96 17.54
N ILE A 64 0.02 -7.13 17.39
CA ILE A 64 0.18 -6.22 16.25
C ILE A 64 1.52 -6.47 15.55
N VAL A 65 1.53 -6.21 14.24
CA VAL A 65 2.73 -6.26 13.42
C VAL A 65 3.39 -4.89 13.42
N THR A 66 4.69 -4.83 13.68
CA THR A 66 5.47 -3.58 13.73
C THR A 66 6.90 -3.80 13.25
N GLY A 67 7.65 -2.72 13.03
CA GLY A 67 9.08 -2.77 12.71
C GLY A 67 9.41 -3.48 11.41
N ALA A 68 8.53 -3.43 10.42
CA ALA A 68 8.82 -3.98 9.10
C ALA A 68 10.02 -3.27 8.46
N ASP A 69 10.95 -4.05 7.91
CA ASP A 69 12.13 -3.54 7.21
C ASP A 69 11.80 -3.00 5.80
N ALA A 70 10.64 -3.39 5.25
CA ALA A 70 10.16 -2.90 3.97
C ALA A 70 8.63 -2.82 3.92
N ASP A 71 8.11 -1.64 3.54
CA ASP A 71 6.68 -1.41 3.27
C ASP A 71 6.31 -1.72 1.80
N THR A 72 7.32 -1.77 0.94
CA THR A 72 7.16 -2.07 -0.49
C THR A 72 8.28 -2.98 -0.98
N VAL A 73 7.97 -3.73 -2.04
CA VAL A 73 8.92 -4.65 -2.67
C VAL A 73 8.99 -4.41 -4.17
N SER A 74 10.06 -4.88 -4.79
CA SER A 74 10.22 -4.93 -6.25
C SER A 74 10.18 -6.37 -6.72
N VAL A 75 9.40 -6.64 -7.78
CA VAL A 75 9.26 -7.99 -8.34
C VAL A 75 9.49 -7.97 -9.83
N ARG A 76 10.22 -8.96 -10.33
CA ARG A 76 10.44 -9.16 -11.76
C ARG A 76 9.60 -10.33 -12.23
N LEU A 77 8.69 -10.05 -13.16
CA LEU A 77 7.73 -10.99 -13.69
C LEU A 77 8.01 -11.25 -15.17
N LYS A 78 7.77 -12.48 -15.61
CA LYS A 78 7.76 -12.90 -17.00
C LYS A 78 6.35 -13.36 -17.35
N GLY A 79 5.84 -12.89 -18.48
CA GLY A 79 4.50 -13.27 -18.96
C GLY A 79 4.24 -12.72 -20.35
N THR A 80 3.04 -12.94 -20.86
CA THR A 80 2.68 -12.39 -22.18
C THR A 80 2.58 -10.87 -22.14
N ARG A 81 2.94 -10.21 -23.23
CA ARG A 81 2.84 -8.73 -23.35
C ARG A 81 1.42 -8.24 -23.04
N ARG A 82 0.41 -9.01 -23.41
CA ARG A 82 -1.00 -8.67 -23.18
C ARG A 82 -1.33 -8.61 -21.68
N VAL A 83 -0.80 -9.55 -20.91
CA VAL A 83 -1.05 -9.64 -19.47
C VAL A 83 -0.22 -8.62 -18.71
N LEU A 84 1.10 -8.59 -18.91
CA LEU A 84 1.99 -7.68 -18.17
C LEU A 84 1.83 -6.22 -18.57
N GLY A 85 1.49 -5.93 -19.82
CA GLY A 85 1.29 -4.55 -20.30
C GLY A 85 0.07 -3.85 -19.70
N ASN A 86 -0.88 -4.59 -19.16
CA ASN A 86 -2.07 -4.05 -18.50
C ASN A 86 -1.98 -4.06 -16.97
N LEU A 87 -0.85 -4.54 -16.40
CA LEU A 87 -0.59 -4.55 -14.98
C LEU A 87 0.19 -3.32 -14.55
N SER A 88 -0.20 -2.74 -13.43
CA SER A 88 0.57 -1.71 -12.72
C SER A 88 1.04 -2.23 -11.36
N SER A 89 2.03 -1.55 -10.76
CA SER A 89 2.48 -1.89 -9.40
C SER A 89 1.37 -1.76 -8.35
N ALA A 90 0.37 -0.90 -8.60
CA ALA A 90 -0.76 -0.72 -7.70
C ALA A 90 -1.77 -1.88 -7.73
N ASP A 91 -1.76 -2.67 -8.81
CA ASP A 91 -2.62 -3.83 -8.96
C ASP A 91 -2.03 -5.08 -8.28
N LEU A 92 -0.77 -5.01 -7.90
CA LEU A 92 -0.04 -6.09 -7.24
C LEU A 92 0.05 -5.84 -5.74
N SER A 93 0.01 -6.92 -4.95
CA SER A 93 0.26 -6.87 -3.52
C SER A 93 1.17 -8.02 -3.10
N ALA A 94 2.14 -7.72 -2.25
CA ALA A 94 2.97 -8.71 -1.59
C ALA A 94 2.27 -9.10 -0.28
N VAL A 95 1.72 -10.30 -0.21
CA VAL A 95 0.90 -10.74 0.92
C VAL A 95 1.69 -11.65 1.84
N ILE A 96 1.68 -11.32 3.12
CA ILE A 96 2.19 -12.13 4.22
C ILE A 96 1.00 -12.54 5.09
N ASP A 97 0.76 -13.83 5.26
CA ASP A 97 -0.29 -14.33 6.15
C ASP A 97 0.24 -14.40 7.59
N VAL A 98 -0.36 -13.59 8.46
CA VAL A 98 -0.03 -13.53 9.89
C VAL A 98 -1.09 -14.17 10.78
N SER A 99 -2.17 -14.71 10.22
CA SER A 99 -3.30 -15.28 10.97
C SER A 99 -2.91 -16.45 11.89
N GLY A 100 -1.87 -17.20 11.51
CA GLY A 100 -1.34 -18.34 12.28
C GLY A 100 -0.45 -17.97 13.47
N ILE A 101 -0.09 -16.69 13.66
CA ILE A 101 0.84 -16.26 14.70
C ILE A 101 0.13 -16.23 16.05
N SER A 102 0.72 -16.88 17.06
CA SER A 102 0.12 -17.00 18.40
C SER A 102 0.94 -16.33 19.52
N GLN A 103 2.15 -15.89 19.23
CA GLN A 103 3.07 -15.31 20.21
C GLN A 103 3.87 -14.15 19.62
N ALA A 104 4.21 -13.20 20.50
CA ALA A 104 5.10 -12.09 20.18
C ALA A 104 6.51 -12.63 19.84
N ARG A 105 7.04 -12.26 18.67
CA ARG A 105 8.38 -12.64 18.21
C ARG A 105 8.79 -11.84 16.96
N GLU A 106 10.09 -11.80 16.73
CA GLU A 106 10.63 -11.37 15.44
C GLU A 106 10.53 -12.50 14.41
N MET A 107 10.20 -12.13 13.18
CA MET A 107 10.01 -13.06 12.09
C MET A 107 10.65 -12.53 10.82
N GLN A 108 11.18 -13.46 10.03
CA GLN A 108 11.60 -13.21 8.66
C GLN A 108 10.85 -14.19 7.76
N VAL A 109 9.98 -13.68 6.90
CA VAL A 109 9.05 -14.51 6.13
C VAL A 109 9.08 -14.11 4.65
N SER A 110 8.97 -15.10 3.77
CA SER A 110 8.74 -14.86 2.36
C SER A 110 7.26 -14.48 2.13
N TYR A 111 7.01 -13.67 1.11
CA TYR A 111 5.67 -13.23 0.75
C TYR A 111 5.18 -13.89 -0.55
N SER A 112 3.87 -13.99 -0.69
CA SER A 112 3.19 -14.39 -1.92
C SER A 112 2.73 -13.15 -2.68
N LEU A 113 2.69 -13.24 -4.02
CA LEU A 113 2.12 -12.16 -4.84
C LEU A 113 0.63 -12.41 -5.08
N GLN A 114 -0.15 -11.40 -4.79
CA GLN A 114 -1.56 -11.36 -5.15
C GLN A 114 -1.75 -10.52 -6.40
N TYR A 115 -2.50 -11.06 -7.33
CA TYR A 115 -2.84 -10.46 -8.62
C TYR A 115 -4.32 -10.08 -8.67
N PRO A 116 -4.72 -9.14 -9.52
CA PRO A 116 -6.13 -8.84 -9.78
C PRO A 116 -6.88 -10.08 -10.26
N THR A 117 -8.18 -10.14 -9.97
CA THR A 117 -9.04 -11.30 -10.31
C THR A 117 -9.20 -11.54 -11.80
N ASN A 118 -8.96 -10.54 -12.63
CA ASN A 118 -9.04 -10.61 -14.10
C ASN A 118 -7.76 -11.09 -14.77
N VAL A 119 -6.73 -11.44 -13.99
CA VAL A 119 -5.41 -11.89 -14.49
C VAL A 119 -5.25 -13.39 -14.26
N ASP A 120 -4.93 -14.11 -15.32
CA ASP A 120 -4.59 -15.52 -15.22
C ASP A 120 -3.18 -15.71 -14.67
N LYS A 121 -3.11 -16.17 -13.42
CA LYS A 121 -1.85 -16.43 -12.71
C LYS A 121 -0.96 -17.45 -13.40
N SER A 122 -1.55 -18.39 -14.15
CA SER A 122 -0.81 -19.45 -14.84
C SER A 122 0.07 -18.92 -15.98
N SER A 123 -0.27 -17.72 -16.49
CA SER A 123 0.47 -17.04 -17.56
C SER A 123 1.63 -16.16 -17.06
N ILE A 124 1.84 -16.09 -15.74
CA ILE A 124 2.86 -15.24 -15.11
C ILE A 124 3.86 -16.11 -14.34
N THR A 125 5.13 -15.88 -14.60
CA THR A 125 6.25 -16.49 -13.85
C THR A 125 6.99 -15.41 -13.06
N VAL A 126 7.17 -15.62 -11.76
CA VAL A 126 8.00 -14.76 -10.92
C VAL A 126 9.46 -15.13 -11.12
N LEU A 127 10.27 -14.21 -11.64
CA LEU A 127 11.70 -14.43 -11.87
C LEU A 127 12.54 -14.06 -10.65
N SER A 128 12.22 -12.93 -10.00
CA SER A 128 12.93 -12.50 -8.79
C SER A 128 12.06 -11.60 -7.93
N LYS A 129 12.39 -11.58 -6.65
CA LYS A 129 11.78 -10.74 -5.61
C LYS A 129 12.90 -9.96 -4.91
N SER A 130 12.68 -8.70 -4.60
CA SER A 130 13.66 -7.87 -3.88
C SER A 130 12.95 -6.91 -2.91
N PRO A 131 13.13 -7.06 -1.60
CA PRO A 131 13.80 -8.17 -0.91
C PRO A 131 13.07 -9.51 -1.12
N GLU A 132 13.73 -10.63 -0.91
CA GLU A 132 13.13 -11.96 -1.04
C GLU A 132 12.28 -12.34 0.17
N THR A 133 12.69 -11.86 1.34
CA THR A 133 12.01 -12.00 2.63
C THR A 133 11.83 -10.64 3.28
N ILE A 134 10.82 -10.52 4.13
CA ILE A 134 10.56 -9.32 4.93
C ILE A 134 10.69 -9.70 6.39
N SER A 135 11.46 -8.88 7.13
CA SER A 135 11.62 -8.98 8.57
C SER A 135 10.67 -8.05 9.26
N PHE A 136 9.96 -8.53 10.24
CA PHE A 136 9.05 -7.75 11.07
C PHE A 136 8.92 -8.36 12.46
N SER A 137 8.45 -7.57 13.41
CA SER A 137 8.18 -7.99 14.77
C SER A 137 6.68 -8.09 15.02
N VAL A 138 6.28 -9.12 15.72
CA VAL A 138 4.92 -9.23 16.29
C VAL A 138 5.04 -9.00 17.78
N VAL A 139 4.32 -8.00 18.28
CA VAL A 139 4.36 -7.56 19.69
C VAL A 139 2.96 -7.52 20.28
N GLN A 140 2.88 -7.55 21.61
CA GLN A 140 1.63 -7.33 22.31
C GLN A 140 1.21 -5.87 22.17
N GLU A 141 -0.04 -5.62 21.79
CA GLU A 141 -0.60 -4.27 21.78
C GLU A 141 -0.78 -3.78 23.20
N ALA A 142 -0.30 -2.59 23.46
CA ALA A 142 -0.54 -1.84 24.69
C ALA A 142 -1.41 -0.62 24.41
N ASN A 143 -1.90 0.01 25.47
CA ASN A 143 -2.62 1.27 25.37
C ASN A 143 -2.14 2.26 26.45
N LYS A 144 -2.22 3.55 26.11
CA LYS A 144 -1.87 4.66 27.00
C LYS A 144 -2.84 5.80 26.79
N THR A 145 -3.54 6.22 27.85
CA THR A 145 -4.43 7.37 27.80
C THR A 145 -3.68 8.62 28.26
N LEU A 146 -3.70 9.65 27.44
CA LEU A 146 -3.04 10.93 27.71
C LEU A 146 -4.04 12.07 27.57
N GLU A 147 -3.86 13.11 28.39
CA GLU A 147 -4.58 14.37 28.24
C GLU A 147 -4.08 15.16 27.04
N VAL A 148 -5.01 15.81 26.34
CA VAL A 148 -4.70 16.68 25.22
C VAL A 148 -4.60 18.11 25.68
N LYS A 149 -3.45 18.74 25.44
CA LYS A 149 -3.17 20.13 25.81
C LYS A 149 -3.36 21.03 24.61
N GLY A 150 -4.23 22.04 24.72
CA GLY A 150 -4.34 23.13 23.75
C GLY A 150 -3.27 24.17 23.97
N VAL A 151 -2.48 24.50 22.97
CA VAL A 151 -1.44 25.50 23.02
C VAL A 151 -1.74 26.62 22.04
N PHE A 152 -1.95 27.83 22.56
CA PHE A 152 -2.09 29.02 21.72
C PHE A 152 -0.71 29.55 21.34
N THR A 153 -0.53 29.84 20.07
CA THR A 153 0.71 30.40 19.52
C THR A 153 0.34 31.62 18.68
N GLY A 154 0.79 32.78 19.06
CA GLY A 154 0.52 34.01 18.31
C GLY A 154 0.34 35.24 19.20
N SER A 155 -0.40 36.22 18.69
CA SER A 155 -0.66 37.48 19.40
C SER A 155 -2.14 37.71 19.59
N VAL A 156 -2.48 38.37 20.68
CA VAL A 156 -3.82 38.96 20.91
C VAL A 156 -3.73 40.47 20.69
N LYS A 157 -4.84 41.08 20.34
CA LYS A 157 -4.96 42.50 20.14
C LYS A 157 -4.89 43.23 21.48
N ASP A 158 -4.40 44.47 21.49
CA ASP A 158 -4.31 45.28 22.69
C ASP A 158 -5.65 45.39 23.45
N GLY A 159 -5.63 45.08 24.73
CA GLY A 159 -6.81 45.04 25.60
C GLY A 159 -7.49 43.65 25.68
N TYR A 160 -6.97 42.62 25.00
CA TYR A 160 -7.49 41.27 25.06
C TYR A 160 -6.51 40.33 25.76
N THR A 161 -7.03 39.27 26.36
CA THR A 161 -6.23 38.20 26.97
C THR A 161 -6.67 36.88 26.38
N ALA A 162 -5.72 36.00 26.00
CA ALA A 162 -6.02 34.65 25.53
C ALA A 162 -6.38 33.75 26.72
N GLU A 163 -7.54 33.10 26.63
CA GLU A 163 -7.91 32.02 27.55
C GLU A 163 -7.30 30.68 27.12
N PRO A 164 -7.20 29.70 28.04
CA PRO A 164 -6.77 28.36 27.70
C PRO A 164 -7.68 27.73 26.64
N ILE A 165 -7.07 27.10 25.63
CA ILE A 165 -7.82 26.38 24.58
C ILE A 165 -8.47 25.16 25.20
N GLN A 166 -9.77 25.04 25.03
CA GLN A 166 -10.50 23.80 25.35
C GLN A 166 -10.42 22.85 24.17
N VAL A 167 -10.07 21.60 24.45
CA VAL A 167 -9.96 20.54 23.45
C VAL A 167 -10.99 19.45 23.76
N ASP A 168 -11.69 19.00 22.73
CA ASP A 168 -12.66 17.92 22.85
C ASP A 168 -12.33 16.82 21.80
N PRO A 169 -12.08 15.59 22.23
CA PRO A 169 -12.02 15.13 23.63
C PRO A 169 -10.77 15.63 24.37
N SER A 170 -10.90 15.83 25.70
CA SER A 170 -9.80 16.27 26.56
C SER A 170 -8.72 15.19 26.81
N SER A 171 -9.00 13.94 26.46
CA SER A 171 -8.05 12.83 26.57
C SER A 171 -8.19 11.87 25.39
N ILE A 172 -7.09 11.23 25.01
CA ILE A 172 -7.03 10.25 23.93
C ILE A 172 -6.34 8.99 24.43
N THR A 173 -6.86 7.84 23.99
CA THR A 173 -6.17 6.56 24.19
C THR A 173 -5.39 6.21 22.92
N LEU A 174 -4.10 6.07 23.07
CA LEU A 174 -3.17 5.59 22.05
C LEU A 174 -3.05 4.08 22.16
N TYR A 175 -2.93 3.39 21.03
CA TYR A 175 -2.74 1.95 20.93
C TYR A 175 -1.49 1.68 20.10
N GLY A 176 -0.62 0.78 20.54
CA GLY A 176 0.59 0.46 19.83
C GLY A 176 1.58 -0.38 20.65
N PRO A 177 2.81 -0.55 20.16
CA PRO A 177 3.88 -1.16 20.94
C PRO A 177 4.18 -0.37 22.22
N GLN A 178 4.43 -1.08 23.33
CA GLN A 178 4.71 -0.46 24.62
C GLN A 178 5.87 0.55 24.54
N GLU A 179 6.92 0.21 23.80
CA GLU A 179 8.12 1.07 23.65
C GLU A 179 7.79 2.41 22.99
N GLU A 180 6.96 2.38 21.92
CA GLU A 180 6.54 3.61 21.25
C GLU A 180 5.61 4.46 22.12
N LEU A 181 4.73 3.81 22.91
CA LEU A 181 3.85 4.49 23.85
C LEU A 181 4.59 5.12 25.02
N ASP A 182 5.64 4.46 25.51
CA ASP A 182 6.47 4.98 26.62
C ASP A 182 7.27 6.21 26.20
N ALA A 183 7.61 6.32 24.93
CA ALA A 183 8.28 7.49 24.37
C ALA A 183 7.36 8.73 24.32
N VAL A 184 6.04 8.53 24.24
CA VAL A 184 5.08 9.65 24.19
C VAL A 184 4.80 10.14 25.60
N ASP A 185 5.12 11.41 25.89
CA ASP A 185 4.85 12.06 27.17
C ASP A 185 3.53 12.83 27.15
N SER A 186 3.28 13.60 26.10
CA SER A 186 2.11 14.48 26.02
C SER A 186 1.58 14.62 24.60
N ILE A 187 0.31 15.03 24.51
CA ILE A 187 -0.38 15.31 23.25
C ILE A 187 -0.75 16.78 23.23
N CYS A 188 -0.34 17.51 22.19
CA CYS A 188 -0.61 18.93 22.05
C CYS A 188 -1.35 19.24 20.75
N VAL A 189 -2.27 20.19 20.85
CA VAL A 189 -2.94 20.82 19.69
C VAL A 189 -2.49 22.27 19.65
N TYR A 190 -1.92 22.70 18.54
CA TYR A 190 -1.43 24.05 18.35
C TYR A 190 -2.43 24.87 17.54
N VAL A 191 -2.81 26.01 18.11
CA VAL A 191 -3.65 27.01 17.44
C VAL A 191 -2.84 28.26 17.25
N THR A 192 -2.60 28.64 16.00
CA THR A 192 -1.83 29.84 15.67
C THR A 192 -2.75 30.91 15.12
N ARG A 193 -2.81 32.08 15.78
CA ARG A 193 -3.53 33.26 15.31
C ARG A 193 -2.72 34.53 15.63
N THR A 194 -2.89 35.55 14.78
CA THR A 194 -2.33 36.90 14.97
C THR A 194 -3.46 37.89 15.17
N ASP A 195 -3.25 38.85 16.09
CA ASP A 195 -4.20 39.91 16.39
C ASP A 195 -5.61 39.41 16.76
N LEU A 196 -5.64 38.39 17.61
CA LEU A 196 -6.89 37.79 18.05
C LEU A 196 -7.71 38.82 18.87
N ASP A 197 -8.93 39.14 18.40
CA ASP A 197 -9.85 40.13 19.02
C ASP A 197 -11.24 39.55 19.35
N LYS A 198 -11.45 38.26 19.11
CA LYS A 198 -12.73 37.55 19.36
C LYS A 198 -12.52 36.06 19.55
N SER A 199 -13.56 35.41 20.03
CA SER A 199 -13.61 33.95 20.13
C SER A 199 -13.39 33.28 18.79
N ILE A 200 -12.63 32.19 18.78
CA ILE A 200 -12.41 31.36 17.60
C ILE A 200 -13.50 30.29 17.55
N ALA A 201 -14.11 30.14 16.36
CA ALA A 201 -15.07 29.05 16.16
C ALA A 201 -14.39 27.69 16.25
N PRO A 202 -15.13 26.64 16.67
CA PRO A 202 -14.58 25.27 16.71
C PRO A 202 -13.93 24.88 15.39
N THR A 203 -12.67 24.47 15.46
CA THR A 203 -11.84 24.16 14.29
C THR A 203 -11.17 22.80 14.48
N ASN A 204 -11.09 22.01 13.43
CA ASN A 204 -10.34 20.76 13.45
C ASN A 204 -8.83 21.09 13.35
N CYS A 205 -8.09 20.81 14.40
CA CYS A 205 -6.64 20.98 14.42
C CYS A 205 -5.92 19.63 14.50
N PRO A 206 -4.78 19.48 13.81
CA PRO A 206 -3.94 18.31 13.96
C PRO A 206 -3.29 18.33 15.36
N TYR A 207 -3.24 17.18 16.00
CA TYR A 207 -2.48 17.01 17.23
C TYR A 207 -1.04 16.61 16.91
N VAL A 208 -0.17 16.85 17.89
CA VAL A 208 1.24 16.53 17.86
C VAL A 208 1.58 15.72 19.10
N LEU A 209 2.21 14.57 18.92
CA LEU A 209 2.76 13.77 20.00
C LEU A 209 4.14 14.32 20.38
N LEU A 210 4.39 14.49 21.65
CA LEU A 210 5.66 15.01 22.17
C LEU A 210 6.30 14.02 23.12
N ASP A 211 7.64 13.98 23.10
CA ASP A 211 8.44 13.29 24.11
C ASP A 211 8.61 14.14 25.39
N LYS A 212 9.35 13.62 26.35
CA LYS A 212 9.64 14.30 27.63
C LYS A 212 10.43 15.60 27.46
N ASP A 213 11.16 15.73 26.38
CA ASP A 213 11.98 16.91 26.06
C ASP A 213 11.21 17.92 25.20
N GLY A 214 9.94 17.61 24.84
CA GLY A 214 9.09 18.47 24.04
C GLY A 214 9.33 18.36 22.52
N ASN A 215 10.10 17.35 22.07
CA ASN A 215 10.32 17.11 20.67
C ASN A 215 9.13 16.38 20.05
N LYS A 216 8.87 16.69 18.78
CA LYS A 216 7.79 16.04 18.03
C LYS A 216 8.14 14.59 17.69
N LEU A 217 7.23 13.69 18.05
CA LEU A 217 7.29 12.27 17.68
C LEU A 217 6.38 11.97 16.50
N THR A 218 6.84 11.04 15.67
CA THR A 218 6.04 10.47 14.57
C THR A 218 6.14 8.93 14.66
N PRO A 219 5.45 8.32 15.64
CA PRO A 219 5.47 6.87 15.80
C PRO A 219 4.85 6.18 14.57
N LYS A 220 5.41 5.05 14.17
CA LYS A 220 4.97 4.32 12.98
C LYS A 220 3.79 3.39 13.22
N ALA A 221 3.69 2.86 14.43
CA ALA A 221 2.73 1.81 14.78
C ALA A 221 1.65 2.26 15.79
N VAL A 222 1.59 3.56 16.13
CA VAL A 222 0.58 4.08 17.06
C VAL A 222 -0.68 4.48 16.33
N SER A 223 -1.80 3.88 16.73
CA SER A 223 -3.15 4.21 16.26
C SER A 223 -3.94 4.94 17.35
N TYR A 224 -4.96 5.69 16.96
CA TYR A 224 -5.79 6.48 17.88
C TYR A 224 -7.21 6.64 17.33
N THR A 225 -8.15 6.98 18.20
CA THR A 225 -9.52 7.34 17.83
C THR A 225 -9.59 8.83 17.45
N HIS A 226 -10.38 9.15 16.43
CA HIS A 226 -10.49 10.48 15.82
C HIS A 226 -10.85 11.58 16.81
N LEU A 227 -10.18 12.73 16.66
CA LEU A 227 -10.37 13.95 17.45
C LEU A 227 -11.11 15.04 16.69
N ARG A 228 -11.95 15.75 17.42
CA ARG A 228 -12.43 17.09 17.06
C ARG A 228 -12.02 18.06 18.14
N ALA A 229 -11.22 19.07 17.82
CA ALA A 229 -10.94 20.17 18.73
C ALA A 229 -12.05 21.22 18.60
N HIS A 230 -12.66 21.58 19.73
CA HIS A 230 -13.49 22.74 19.86
C HIS A 230 -12.68 23.82 20.56
N GLU A 231 -12.52 24.96 19.90
CA GLU A 231 -11.86 26.12 20.50
C GLU A 231 -12.90 27.00 21.19
N THR A 232 -12.67 27.33 22.44
CA THR A 232 -13.39 28.41 23.14
C THR A 232 -12.55 29.64 23.13
N GLY A 233 -13.20 30.76 23.00
CA GLY A 233 -12.66 32.00 22.57
C GLY A 233 -11.91 32.85 23.53
N ALA A 234 -11.35 33.94 23.01
CA ALA A 234 -10.90 35.09 23.79
C ALA A 234 -12.11 35.91 24.25
N TYR A 235 -12.13 36.29 25.53
CA TYR A 235 -13.09 37.24 26.10
C TYR A 235 -12.39 38.54 26.47
N LEU A 236 -13.20 39.62 26.46
CA LEU A 236 -12.82 40.98 26.91
C LEU A 236 -12.53 41.02 28.41
#